data_0a8ad0c90871352d6c8c9e66e756772f
#
_entry.id   0a8ad0c90871352d6c8c9e66e756772f
#
_cell.length_a   1.000
_cell.length_b   1.000
_cell.length_c   1.000
_cell.angle_alpha   90.00
_cell.angle_beta   90.00
_cell.angle_gamma   90.00
#
_symmetry.space_group_name_H-M   'P 1'
#
loop_
_entity.id
_entity.type
_entity.pdbx_description
1 polymer ?
#
loop_
_entity_poly.entity_id
_entity_poly.type
_entity_poly.pdbx_seq_one_letter_code
_entity_poly.pdbx_strand_id
1 'polypeptide(L)'
;DPNTPSPGNEFGLVATQLLDSPRATEPVDLDKDGVIDIFPGEPLKMTDWHWLDWYLRPGVTHPESLSGDCYAGTPGCPQARNKEELFYKLMVGDTSNLSENEHAWHFHTQDPDTDLPSDLNPHFDSLEGIEQEMVFQRPPEGVDPLVLMSCGPFDLPVGREVPFSFCIIFGQNEEDLINNARFAQVMYNSRYQGFTPPTRPTVHGTGELGSVRIYWNDDAEYSTDVVTGYSDFEGYKIYKSSDGGETWGGPDDMI
;
A
#
# COMPACT_ATOMS: atom_id res chain seq x y z
N ASP A 1 16.05 -18.86 -10.71
CA ASP A 1 16.12 -17.48 -10.27
C ASP A 1 14.69 -16.91 -10.24
N PRO A 2 14.16 -16.47 -9.07
CA PRO A 2 12.80 -15.94 -8.97
C PRO A 2 12.59 -14.65 -9.80
N ASN A 3 13.67 -14.01 -10.24
CA ASN A 3 13.66 -12.79 -11.04
C ASN A 3 13.79 -13.04 -12.54
N THR A 4 13.94 -14.28 -12.97
CA THR A 4 14.03 -14.59 -14.41
C THR A 4 12.65 -14.95 -14.94
N PRO A 5 12.06 -14.11 -15.84
CA PRO A 5 10.80 -14.47 -16.47
C PRO A 5 10.94 -15.79 -17.21
N SER A 6 10.10 -16.75 -16.88
CA SER A 6 9.92 -17.88 -17.80
C SER A 6 9.31 -17.34 -19.10
N PRO A 7 9.76 -17.76 -20.27
CA PRO A 7 9.18 -17.32 -21.52
C PRO A 7 7.66 -17.53 -21.52
N GLY A 8 6.89 -16.44 -21.58
CA GLY A 8 5.43 -16.46 -21.56
C GLY A 8 4.78 -16.13 -20.22
N ASN A 9 5.54 -15.88 -19.15
CA ASN A 9 4.98 -15.31 -17.91
C ASN A 9 5.11 -13.79 -17.95
N GLU A 10 3.99 -13.11 -17.96
CA GLU A 10 3.93 -11.68 -17.64
C GLU A 10 4.01 -11.55 -16.13
N PHE A 11 4.94 -10.72 -15.65
CA PHE A 11 4.96 -10.36 -14.22
C PHE A 11 3.88 -9.33 -13.98
N GLY A 12 3.14 -9.52 -12.89
CA GLY A 12 2.24 -8.51 -12.39
C GLY A 12 3.02 -7.34 -11.75
N LEU A 13 2.31 -6.26 -11.56
CA LEU A 13 2.77 -5.12 -10.78
C LEU A 13 2.48 -5.34 -9.29
N VAL A 14 3.33 -4.79 -8.44
CA VAL A 14 3.12 -4.77 -6.99
C VAL A 14 3.25 -3.35 -6.48
N ALA A 15 2.40 -2.98 -5.54
CA ALA A 15 2.46 -1.70 -4.86
C ALA A 15 2.18 -1.84 -3.36
N THR A 16 2.59 -0.85 -2.59
CA THR A 16 2.18 -0.67 -1.21
C THR A 16 1.23 0.52 -1.11
N GLN A 17 0.21 0.40 -0.29
CA GLN A 17 -0.75 1.46 -0.03
C GLN A 17 -0.95 1.66 1.46
N LEU A 18 -0.87 2.91 1.90
CA LEU A 18 -1.29 3.32 3.23
C LEU A 18 -2.81 3.38 3.27
N LEU A 19 -3.44 2.61 4.16
CA LEU A 19 -4.90 2.56 4.34
C LEU A 19 -5.37 3.52 5.44
N ASP A 20 -4.58 3.61 6.52
CA ASP A 20 -4.83 4.52 7.64
C ASP A 20 -3.52 4.89 8.32
N SER A 21 -3.46 6.08 8.87
CA SER A 21 -2.28 6.64 9.50
C SER A 21 -2.61 7.25 10.87
N PRO A 22 -1.62 7.42 11.74
CA PRO A 22 -1.78 8.23 12.94
C PRO A 22 -2.33 9.62 12.63
N ARG A 23 -2.91 10.24 13.63
CA ARG A 23 -3.38 11.62 13.54
C ARG A 23 -2.27 12.58 13.88
N ALA A 24 -2.21 13.70 13.17
CA ALA A 24 -1.27 14.77 13.47
C ALA A 24 -1.51 15.29 14.88
N THR A 25 -0.43 15.43 15.66
CA THR A 25 -0.44 16.04 17.00
C THR A 25 -0.18 17.55 16.93
N GLU A 26 0.45 18.00 15.86
CA GLU A 26 0.79 19.39 15.58
C GLU A 26 0.59 19.69 14.08
N PRO A 27 0.58 20.97 13.67
CA PRO A 27 0.48 21.35 12.27
C PRO A 27 1.66 20.80 11.47
N VAL A 28 1.40 20.21 10.30
CA VAL A 28 2.42 19.67 9.40
C VAL A 28 2.38 20.39 8.07
N ASP A 29 3.55 20.85 7.64
CA ASP A 29 3.83 21.42 6.34
C ASP A 29 4.66 20.37 5.58
N LEU A 30 4.06 19.68 4.62
CA LEU A 30 4.65 18.52 3.96
C LEU A 30 5.73 18.90 2.94
N ASP A 31 5.49 19.96 2.19
CA ASP A 31 6.39 20.41 1.11
C ASP A 31 7.30 21.57 1.54
N LYS A 32 7.17 22.01 2.79
CA LYS A 32 7.99 23.06 3.41
C LYS A 32 7.88 24.42 2.70
N ASP A 33 6.71 24.71 2.14
CA ASP A 33 6.42 25.98 1.46
C ASP A 33 5.95 27.09 2.44
N GLY A 34 5.75 26.74 3.72
CA GLY A 34 5.28 27.63 4.79
C GLY A 34 3.76 27.63 4.95
N VAL A 35 3.03 26.82 4.20
CA VAL A 35 1.59 26.61 4.35
C VAL A 35 1.35 25.27 5.06
N ILE A 36 0.38 25.24 5.96
CA ILE A 36 0.04 24.02 6.69
C ILE A 36 -0.86 23.14 5.84
N ASP A 37 -0.41 21.92 5.55
CA ASP A 37 -1.13 20.91 4.79
C ASP A 37 -2.02 20.02 5.64
N ILE A 38 -1.61 19.74 6.88
CA ILE A 38 -2.32 18.85 7.80
C ILE A 38 -2.46 19.53 9.16
N PHE A 39 -3.71 19.64 9.63
CA PHE A 39 -3.99 20.21 10.94
C PHE A 39 -4.04 19.15 12.04
N PRO A 40 -3.81 19.53 13.32
CA PRO A 40 -3.92 18.61 14.44
C PRO A 40 -5.26 17.89 14.48
N GLY A 41 -5.20 16.55 14.61
CA GLY A 41 -6.37 15.66 14.58
C GLY A 41 -6.74 15.10 13.21
N GLU A 42 -6.15 15.60 12.14
CA GLU A 42 -6.30 15.03 10.80
C GLU A 42 -5.35 13.84 10.58
N PRO A 43 -5.67 12.89 9.69
CA PRO A 43 -4.75 11.81 9.33
C PRO A 43 -3.47 12.37 8.71
N LEU A 44 -2.32 11.86 9.15
CA LEU A 44 -1.01 12.30 8.65
C LEU A 44 -0.78 11.99 7.17
N LYS A 45 -1.50 11.01 6.62
CA LYS A 45 -1.29 10.53 5.26
C LYS A 45 0.15 10.00 5.06
N MET A 46 0.54 9.74 3.84
CA MET A 46 1.92 9.42 3.48
C MET A 46 2.70 10.74 3.39
N THR A 47 3.75 10.87 4.18
CA THR A 47 4.61 12.06 4.20
C THR A 47 5.81 11.91 3.29
N ASP A 48 6.33 10.69 3.15
CA ASP A 48 7.45 10.43 2.28
C ASP A 48 7.46 8.98 1.77
N TRP A 49 8.13 8.76 0.66
CA TRP A 49 8.30 7.46 0.04
C TRP A 49 9.66 7.41 -0.63
N HIS A 50 10.44 6.35 -0.31
CA HIS A 50 11.73 6.08 -0.92
C HIS A 50 11.84 4.62 -1.33
N TRP A 51 12.62 4.36 -2.35
CA TRP A 51 13.15 3.03 -2.59
C TRP A 51 14.67 3.06 -2.46
N LEU A 52 15.26 1.96 -2.03
CA LEU A 52 16.69 1.78 -1.89
C LEU A 52 17.06 0.45 -2.52
N ASP A 53 18.23 0.39 -3.13
CA ASP A 53 18.82 -0.91 -3.42
C ASP A 53 19.18 -1.63 -2.11
N TRP A 54 18.92 -2.93 -2.05
CA TRP A 54 19.21 -3.73 -0.86
C TRP A 54 20.65 -3.59 -0.36
N TYR A 55 21.60 -3.48 -1.29
CA TYR A 55 23.02 -3.35 -0.98
C TYR A 55 23.42 -1.93 -0.53
N LEU A 56 22.62 -0.92 -0.85
CA LEU A 56 22.84 0.46 -0.46
C LEU A 56 22.03 0.92 0.75
N ARG A 57 21.30 0.02 1.38
CA ARG A 57 20.48 0.37 2.55
C ARG A 57 21.32 0.82 3.74
N PRO A 58 20.80 1.71 4.60
CA PRO A 58 21.45 2.08 5.84
C PRO A 58 21.83 0.88 6.69
N GLY A 59 23.04 0.88 7.25
CA GLY A 59 23.61 -0.23 8.01
C GLY A 59 24.37 -1.28 7.17
N VAL A 60 24.26 -1.24 5.83
CA VAL A 60 25.10 -2.03 4.93
C VAL A 60 26.25 -1.17 4.40
N THR A 61 25.93 -0.04 3.81
CA THR A 61 26.93 0.89 3.30
C THR A 61 27.31 1.94 4.33
N HIS A 62 26.35 2.47 5.06
CA HIS A 62 26.54 3.54 6.05
C HIS A 62 25.45 3.51 7.13
N PRO A 63 25.78 4.05 8.31
CA PRO A 63 27.10 4.43 8.80
C PRO A 63 27.91 3.27 9.39
N GLU A 64 27.29 2.10 9.56
CA GLU A 64 27.88 0.98 10.32
C GLU A 64 28.92 0.16 9.53
N SER A 65 28.93 0.28 8.21
CA SER A 65 29.89 -0.43 7.36
C SER A 65 31.25 0.24 7.28
N LEU A 66 31.41 1.41 7.88
CA LEU A 66 32.68 2.10 7.87
C LEU A 66 33.63 1.51 8.88
N SER A 67 34.77 1.08 8.37
CA SER A 67 35.93 0.71 9.19
C SER A 67 37.05 1.76 9.00
N GLY A 68 37.77 2.04 10.04
CA GLY A 68 38.95 2.90 9.96
C GLY A 68 38.72 4.34 10.42
N ASP A 69 39.38 5.29 9.76
CA ASP A 69 39.47 6.68 10.21
C ASP A 69 38.31 7.60 9.78
N CYS A 70 37.17 7.04 9.40
CA CYS A 70 36.03 7.82 8.97
C CYS A 70 35.16 8.23 10.17
N TYR A 71 35.11 9.50 10.42
CA TYR A 71 34.28 10.12 11.48
C TYR A 71 33.21 11.00 10.86
N ALA A 72 32.05 11.08 11.49
CA ALA A 72 31.00 11.99 11.07
C ALA A 72 31.53 13.43 10.94
N GLY A 73 31.21 14.10 9.83
CA GLY A 73 31.68 15.44 9.51
C GLY A 73 33.03 15.51 8.79
N THR A 74 33.69 14.38 8.56
CA THR A 74 34.90 14.36 7.69
C THR A 74 34.45 14.34 6.22
N PRO A 75 35.04 15.15 5.32
CA PRO A 75 34.69 15.12 3.91
C PRO A 75 34.77 13.72 3.32
N GLY A 76 33.71 13.28 2.65
CA GLY A 76 33.58 11.92 2.10
C GLY A 76 33.16 10.83 3.10
N CYS A 77 33.01 11.18 4.37
CA CYS A 77 32.50 10.28 5.40
C CYS A 77 31.04 10.57 5.74
N PRO A 78 30.28 9.58 6.28
CA PRO A 78 28.91 9.78 6.70
C PRO A 78 28.76 10.91 7.72
N GLN A 79 27.69 11.66 7.59
CA GLN A 79 27.32 12.72 8.54
C GLN A 79 26.32 12.20 9.59
N ALA A 80 25.50 11.21 9.25
CA ALA A 80 24.63 10.53 10.19
C ALA A 80 25.44 9.71 11.20
N ARG A 81 25.04 9.72 12.47
CA ARG A 81 25.76 9.04 13.56
C ARG A 81 25.55 7.53 13.55
N ASN A 82 24.42 7.08 13.06
CA ASN A 82 24.04 5.66 12.98
C ASN A 82 22.94 5.47 11.93
N LYS A 83 22.63 4.21 11.62
CA LYS A 83 21.61 3.85 10.64
C LYS A 83 20.20 4.32 11.02
N GLU A 84 19.88 4.38 12.31
CA GLU A 84 18.57 4.82 12.79
C GLU A 84 18.36 6.31 12.51
N GLU A 85 19.40 7.13 12.66
CA GLU A 85 19.36 8.54 12.29
C GLU A 85 19.14 8.72 10.79
N LEU A 86 19.83 7.91 9.98
CA LEU A 86 19.66 7.95 8.52
C LEU A 86 18.26 7.50 8.08
N PHE A 87 17.73 6.42 8.66
CA PHE A 87 16.35 6.00 8.41
C PHE A 87 15.34 7.08 8.82
N TYR A 88 15.56 7.74 9.95
CA TYR A 88 14.69 8.83 10.36
C TYR A 88 14.72 10.00 9.37
N LYS A 89 15.91 10.37 8.89
CA LYS A 89 16.06 11.40 7.85
C LYS A 89 15.32 11.03 6.57
N LEU A 90 15.43 9.78 6.12
CA LEU A 90 14.68 9.26 4.97
C LEU A 90 13.17 9.36 5.18
N MET A 91 12.68 8.98 6.36
CA MET A 91 11.24 9.01 6.67
C MET A 91 10.64 10.42 6.71
N VAL A 92 11.45 11.44 7.00
CA VAL A 92 10.97 12.85 7.08
C VAL A 92 11.44 13.71 5.91
N GLY A 93 12.12 13.13 4.92
CA GLY A 93 12.67 13.86 3.78
C GLY A 93 13.75 14.88 4.18
N ASP A 94 14.50 14.66 5.27
CA ASP A 94 15.54 15.58 5.76
C ASP A 94 16.89 15.28 5.10
N THR A 95 17.27 16.08 4.12
CA THR A 95 18.57 16.00 3.44
C THR A 95 19.68 16.78 4.12
N SER A 96 19.40 17.46 5.24
CA SER A 96 20.39 18.26 5.95
C SER A 96 21.48 17.39 6.58
N ASN A 97 22.71 17.91 6.63
CA ASN A 97 23.84 17.24 7.27
C ASN A 97 24.11 15.81 6.77
N LEU A 98 23.89 15.56 5.50
CA LEU A 98 24.32 14.35 4.83
C LEU A 98 25.61 14.60 4.06
N SER A 99 26.46 13.58 3.94
CA SER A 99 27.56 13.60 2.99
C SER A 99 27.03 13.50 1.56
N GLU A 100 27.86 13.87 0.60
CA GLU A 100 27.52 13.73 -0.81
C GLU A 100 27.16 12.28 -1.19
N ASN A 101 27.87 11.32 -0.62
CA ASN A 101 27.57 9.89 -0.83
C ASN A 101 26.26 9.47 -0.20
N GLU A 102 25.99 9.86 1.04
CA GLU A 102 24.72 9.54 1.70
C GLU A 102 23.55 10.13 0.92
N HIS A 103 23.70 11.35 0.42
CA HIS A 103 22.67 11.98 -0.40
C HIS A 103 22.45 11.19 -1.70
N ALA A 104 23.50 10.84 -2.41
CA ALA A 104 23.41 10.08 -3.66
C ALA A 104 22.83 8.68 -3.48
N TRP A 105 23.16 7.99 -2.37
CA TRP A 105 22.67 6.64 -2.12
C TRP A 105 21.24 6.56 -1.62
N HIS A 106 20.76 7.58 -0.95
CA HIS A 106 19.50 7.49 -0.21
C HIS A 106 18.45 8.51 -0.67
N PHE A 107 18.84 9.60 -1.32
CA PHE A 107 17.95 10.67 -1.77
C PHE A 107 18.09 10.92 -3.27
N HIS A 108 17.97 9.86 -4.06
CA HIS A 108 18.00 9.91 -5.52
C HIS A 108 16.61 10.23 -6.11
N THR A 109 16.47 10.20 -7.42
CA THR A 109 15.20 10.56 -8.11
C THR A 109 14.07 9.60 -7.84
N GLN A 110 14.35 8.43 -7.25
CA GLN A 110 13.39 7.38 -6.95
C GLN A 110 12.81 6.68 -8.19
N ASP A 111 13.39 6.91 -9.34
CA ASP A 111 13.07 6.23 -10.58
C ASP A 111 14.21 5.26 -10.95
N PRO A 112 14.01 3.94 -10.72
CA PRO A 112 15.04 2.95 -11.00
C PRO A 112 15.41 2.84 -12.47
N ASP A 113 14.59 3.34 -13.37
CA ASP A 113 14.89 3.32 -14.81
C ASP A 113 15.80 4.49 -15.25
N THR A 114 15.75 5.59 -14.51
CA THR A 114 16.52 6.82 -14.80
C THR A 114 17.74 6.99 -13.92
N ASP A 115 17.71 6.46 -12.70
CA ASP A 115 18.83 6.55 -11.76
C ASP A 115 20.00 5.66 -12.23
N LEU A 116 21.08 6.27 -12.67
CA LEU A 116 22.29 5.57 -13.06
C LEU A 116 23.18 5.30 -11.83
N PRO A 117 24.07 4.30 -11.88
CA PRO A 117 25.01 4.03 -10.80
C PRO A 117 25.87 5.25 -10.41
N SER A 118 26.28 6.05 -11.39
CA SER A 118 27.03 7.31 -11.17
C SER A 118 26.18 8.39 -10.49
N ASP A 119 24.87 8.39 -10.69
CA ASP A 119 23.95 9.34 -10.05
C ASP A 119 23.70 8.97 -8.60
N LEU A 120 23.63 7.65 -8.32
CA LEU A 120 23.44 7.11 -6.98
C LEU A 120 24.73 7.14 -6.13
N ASN A 121 25.89 7.09 -6.77
CA ASN A 121 27.19 7.22 -6.12
C ASN A 121 28.14 8.06 -7.00
N PRO A 122 28.39 9.32 -6.66
CA PRO A 122 29.25 10.21 -7.44
C PRO A 122 30.70 9.70 -7.54
N HIS A 123 31.11 8.76 -6.70
CA HIS A 123 32.42 8.13 -6.75
C HIS A 123 32.44 6.77 -7.46
N PHE A 124 31.32 6.36 -8.06
CA PHE A 124 31.20 5.04 -8.69
C PHE A 124 32.30 4.78 -9.72
N ASP A 125 32.59 5.74 -10.58
CA ASP A 125 33.63 5.63 -11.62
C ASP A 125 35.06 5.56 -11.08
N SER A 126 35.26 5.93 -9.81
CA SER A 126 36.58 5.83 -9.14
C SER A 126 36.78 4.51 -8.40
N LEU A 127 35.72 3.68 -8.29
CA LEU A 127 35.78 2.36 -7.68
C LEU A 127 36.29 1.33 -8.70
N GLU A 128 37.00 0.30 -8.23
CA GLU A 128 37.54 -0.76 -9.07
C GLU A 128 37.12 -2.14 -8.56
N GLY A 129 36.88 -3.05 -9.50
CA GLY A 129 36.68 -4.47 -9.23
C GLY A 129 35.51 -4.76 -8.28
N ILE A 130 35.78 -5.47 -7.18
CA ILE A 130 34.76 -5.90 -6.22
C ILE A 130 34.04 -4.71 -5.56
N GLU A 131 34.70 -3.57 -5.37
CA GLU A 131 34.09 -2.40 -4.75
C GLU A 131 32.99 -1.82 -5.66
N GLN A 132 33.26 -1.73 -6.95
CA GLN A 132 32.29 -1.32 -7.95
C GLN A 132 31.15 -2.34 -8.06
N GLU A 133 31.46 -3.63 -8.02
CA GLU A 133 30.48 -4.70 -8.01
C GLU A 133 29.60 -4.72 -6.74
N MET A 134 30.16 -4.40 -5.58
CA MET A 134 29.41 -4.34 -4.33
C MET A 134 28.53 -3.10 -4.20
N VAL A 135 28.98 -1.98 -4.79
CA VAL A 135 28.29 -0.70 -4.60
C VAL A 135 27.12 -0.54 -5.56
N PHE A 136 27.22 -1.05 -6.79
CA PHE A 136 26.10 -0.98 -7.72
C PHE A 136 26.26 -1.92 -8.92
N GLN A 137 25.80 -3.13 -8.79
CA GLN A 137 25.40 -3.87 -9.98
C GLN A 137 23.89 -3.72 -10.13
N ARG A 138 23.47 -2.90 -11.10
CA ARG A 138 22.18 -3.18 -11.74
C ARG A 138 22.42 -4.42 -12.60
N PRO A 139 22.02 -5.61 -12.14
CA PRO A 139 21.98 -6.73 -13.04
C PRO A 139 21.00 -6.36 -14.16
N PRO A 140 21.25 -6.75 -15.40
CA PRO A 140 20.27 -6.60 -16.48
C PRO A 140 18.91 -7.27 -16.16
N GLU A 141 18.81 -7.91 -15.04
CA GLU A 141 17.70 -8.69 -14.50
C GLU A 141 16.85 -7.92 -13.47
N GLY A 142 17.21 -6.68 -13.14
CA GLY A 142 16.50 -5.85 -12.16
C GLY A 142 17.27 -5.60 -10.86
N VAL A 143 16.69 -4.83 -9.97
CA VAL A 143 17.21 -4.52 -8.64
C VAL A 143 16.40 -5.24 -7.56
N ASP A 144 16.97 -5.41 -6.38
CA ASP A 144 16.27 -5.92 -5.19
C ASP A 144 15.85 -4.73 -4.30
N PRO A 145 14.68 -4.10 -4.59
CA PRO A 145 14.32 -2.86 -3.98
C PRO A 145 13.81 -3.06 -2.55
N LEU A 146 14.28 -2.23 -1.64
CA LEU A 146 13.67 -1.99 -0.34
C LEU A 146 12.83 -0.72 -0.45
N VAL A 147 11.55 -0.82 -0.15
CA VAL A 147 10.63 0.32 -0.15
C VAL A 147 10.43 0.82 1.27
N LEU A 148 10.60 2.11 1.46
CA LEU A 148 10.31 2.81 2.70
C LEU A 148 9.14 3.77 2.47
N MET A 149 8.02 3.49 3.12
CA MET A 149 6.83 4.35 3.12
C MET A 149 6.63 4.89 4.54
N SER A 150 6.51 6.19 4.69
CA SER A 150 6.42 6.84 5.98
C SER A 150 5.19 7.75 6.12
N CYS A 151 4.78 7.95 7.35
CA CYS A 151 3.84 8.99 7.75
C CYS A 151 4.34 9.63 9.07
N GLY A 152 4.20 10.92 9.20
CA GLY A 152 4.67 11.64 10.37
C GLY A 152 5.53 12.86 9.98
N PRO A 153 6.31 13.42 10.94
CA PRO A 153 6.50 12.94 12.30
C PRO A 153 5.27 13.15 13.22
N PHE A 154 5.21 12.41 14.31
CA PHE A 154 4.22 12.57 15.37
C PHE A 154 4.78 12.14 16.73
N ASP A 155 4.25 12.69 17.81
CA ASP A 155 4.62 12.31 19.16
C ASP A 155 3.87 11.05 19.61
N LEU A 156 4.61 10.08 20.14
CA LEU A 156 4.05 8.87 20.75
C LEU A 156 4.42 8.81 22.24
N PRO A 157 3.56 9.28 23.14
CA PRO A 157 3.82 9.20 24.57
C PRO A 157 3.96 7.76 25.06
N VAL A 158 4.76 7.58 26.12
CA VAL A 158 4.99 6.25 26.72
C VAL A 158 3.68 5.58 27.12
N GLY A 159 3.49 4.33 26.68
CA GLY A 159 2.29 3.54 26.95
C GLY A 159 1.10 3.87 26.05
N ARG A 160 1.30 4.69 25.02
CA ARG A 160 0.29 4.93 24.00
C ARG A 160 0.57 4.09 22.76
N GLU A 161 -0.50 3.79 22.04
CA GLU A 161 -0.50 3.09 20.76
C GLU A 161 -1.21 3.95 19.73
N VAL A 162 -0.77 3.85 18.48
CA VAL A 162 -1.41 4.52 17.35
C VAL A 162 -1.71 3.48 16.25
N PRO A 163 -2.84 3.59 15.57
CA PRO A 163 -3.12 2.73 14.42
C PRO A 163 -2.22 3.10 13.25
N PHE A 164 -1.74 2.08 12.56
CA PHE A 164 -1.05 2.20 11.29
C PHE A 164 -1.46 1.01 10.43
N SER A 165 -2.08 1.27 9.30
CA SER A 165 -2.60 0.21 8.43
C SER A 165 -2.11 0.41 7.01
N PHE A 166 -1.56 -0.64 6.43
CA PHE A 166 -1.14 -0.66 5.04
C PHE A 166 -1.49 -2.00 4.41
N CYS A 167 -1.48 -2.06 3.10
CA CYS A 167 -1.61 -3.31 2.35
C CYS A 167 -0.58 -3.39 1.21
N ILE A 168 -0.32 -4.61 0.78
CA ILE A 168 0.44 -4.92 -0.43
C ILE A 168 -0.58 -5.34 -1.49
N ILE A 169 -0.50 -4.72 -2.65
CA ILE A 169 -1.46 -4.87 -3.72
C ILE A 169 -0.75 -5.44 -4.94
N PHE A 170 -1.42 -6.32 -5.63
CA PHE A 170 -0.95 -6.90 -6.88
C PHE A 170 -1.92 -6.54 -8.00
N GLY A 171 -1.39 -6.36 -9.22
CA GLY A 171 -2.18 -6.12 -10.41
C GLY A 171 -1.49 -6.71 -11.63
N GLN A 172 -2.27 -7.09 -12.64
CA GLN A 172 -1.72 -7.60 -13.91
C GLN A 172 -1.17 -6.46 -14.78
N ASN A 173 -1.67 -5.26 -14.58
CA ASN A 173 -1.26 -4.03 -15.24
C ASN A 173 -1.61 -2.84 -14.33
N GLU A 174 -1.27 -1.64 -14.75
CA GLU A 174 -1.48 -0.41 -13.96
C GLU A 174 -2.96 -0.16 -13.62
N GLU A 175 -3.85 -0.34 -14.59
CA GLU A 175 -5.30 -0.15 -14.38
C GLU A 175 -5.84 -1.13 -13.34
N ASP A 176 -5.48 -2.41 -13.45
CA ASP A 176 -5.86 -3.45 -12.50
C ASP A 176 -5.29 -3.17 -11.10
N LEU A 177 -4.01 -2.76 -11.02
CA LEU A 177 -3.38 -2.38 -9.76
C LEU A 177 -4.11 -1.22 -9.08
N ILE A 178 -4.46 -0.16 -9.82
CA ILE A 178 -5.19 1.00 -9.30
C ILE A 178 -6.60 0.60 -8.85
N ASN A 179 -7.29 -0.24 -9.59
CA ASN A 179 -8.61 -0.73 -9.22
C ASN A 179 -8.56 -1.58 -7.94
N ASN A 180 -7.56 -2.45 -7.83
CA ASN A 180 -7.33 -3.25 -6.62
C ASN A 180 -6.97 -2.36 -5.42
N ALA A 181 -6.22 -1.28 -5.63
CA ALA A 181 -5.91 -0.30 -4.58
C ALA A 181 -7.18 0.41 -4.08
N ARG A 182 -8.04 0.86 -4.99
CA ARG A 182 -9.33 1.47 -4.64
C ARG A 182 -10.22 0.49 -3.87
N PHE A 183 -10.27 -0.75 -4.33
CA PHE A 183 -11.04 -1.79 -3.66
C PHE A 183 -10.51 -2.09 -2.25
N ALA A 184 -9.18 -2.17 -2.09
CA ALA A 184 -8.57 -2.36 -0.77
C ALA A 184 -8.96 -1.25 0.22
N GLN A 185 -9.01 0.01 -0.23
CA GLN A 185 -9.45 1.13 0.60
C GLN A 185 -10.94 1.02 0.97
N VAL A 186 -11.79 0.63 0.05
CA VAL A 186 -13.21 0.42 0.31
C VAL A 186 -13.41 -0.70 1.33
N MET A 187 -12.71 -1.82 1.16
CA MET A 187 -12.74 -2.95 2.11
C MET A 187 -12.27 -2.54 3.51
N TYR A 188 -11.20 -1.75 3.60
CA TYR A 188 -10.73 -1.22 4.86
C TYR A 188 -11.77 -0.32 5.53
N ASN A 189 -12.33 0.64 4.78
CA ASN A 189 -13.33 1.58 5.28
C ASN A 189 -14.62 0.90 5.74
N SER A 190 -15.01 -0.21 5.09
CA SER A 190 -16.12 -1.05 5.49
C SER A 190 -15.81 -2.01 6.66
N ARG A 191 -14.61 -1.91 7.26
CA ARG A 191 -14.11 -2.83 8.30
C ARG A 191 -14.07 -4.29 7.84
N TYR A 192 -13.64 -4.49 6.61
CA TYR A 192 -13.56 -5.81 5.96
C TYR A 192 -14.92 -6.54 5.86
N GLN A 193 -16.00 -5.80 5.89
CA GLN A 193 -17.31 -6.35 5.54
C GLN A 193 -17.34 -6.54 4.02
N GLY A 194 -17.59 -7.77 3.60
CA GLY A 194 -17.74 -8.10 2.17
C GLY A 194 -19.05 -7.57 1.59
N PHE A 195 -19.25 -7.82 0.31
CA PHE A 195 -20.50 -7.51 -0.36
C PHE A 195 -21.67 -8.10 0.41
N THR A 196 -22.68 -7.30 0.68
CA THR A 196 -23.89 -7.71 1.39
C THR A 196 -25.00 -7.96 0.36
N PRO A 197 -25.56 -9.18 0.31
CA PRO A 197 -26.71 -9.41 -0.54
C PRO A 197 -27.88 -8.54 -0.06
N PRO A 198 -28.86 -8.25 -0.93
CA PRO A 198 -30.07 -7.54 -0.55
C PRO A 198 -30.74 -8.14 0.69
N THR A 199 -31.31 -7.29 1.51
CA THR A 199 -32.00 -7.72 2.74
C THR A 199 -33.07 -8.77 2.43
N ARG A 200 -33.06 -9.89 3.16
CA ARG A 200 -34.03 -10.94 2.94
C ARG A 200 -35.42 -10.43 3.28
N PRO A 201 -36.41 -10.49 2.36
CA PRO A 201 -37.76 -10.06 2.67
C PRO A 201 -38.45 -11.02 3.67
N THR A 202 -39.35 -10.47 4.45
CA THR A 202 -40.23 -11.27 5.30
C THR A 202 -41.42 -11.72 4.47
N VAL A 203 -41.56 -13.03 4.28
CA VAL A 203 -42.58 -13.62 3.43
C VAL A 203 -43.73 -14.20 4.28
N HIS A 204 -44.95 -13.90 3.88
CA HIS A 204 -46.18 -14.41 4.48
C HIS A 204 -46.99 -15.21 3.45
N GLY A 205 -47.65 -16.24 3.89
CA GLY A 205 -48.53 -17.05 3.06
C GLY A 205 -49.90 -17.28 3.69
N THR A 206 -50.95 -17.18 2.88
CA THR A 206 -52.34 -17.48 3.31
C THR A 206 -52.94 -18.51 2.35
N GLY A 207 -53.43 -19.62 2.90
CA GLY A 207 -54.12 -20.65 2.12
C GLY A 207 -55.50 -20.19 1.74
N GLU A 208 -55.89 -20.39 0.49
CA GLU A 208 -57.22 -20.18 -0.05
C GLU A 208 -57.70 -21.47 -0.73
N LEU A 209 -58.99 -21.58 -1.06
CA LEU A 209 -59.49 -22.77 -1.70
C LEU A 209 -58.86 -22.99 -3.07
N GLY A 210 -57.96 -23.99 -3.16
CA GLY A 210 -57.25 -24.33 -4.40
C GLY A 210 -56.07 -23.40 -4.77
N SER A 211 -55.71 -22.47 -3.89
CA SER A 211 -54.57 -21.52 -4.13
C SER A 211 -53.88 -21.13 -2.83
N VAL A 212 -52.70 -20.56 -2.97
CA VAL A 212 -51.95 -19.94 -1.88
C VAL A 212 -51.60 -18.53 -2.30
N ARG A 213 -51.97 -17.56 -1.47
CA ARG A 213 -51.55 -16.19 -1.66
C ARG A 213 -50.27 -15.96 -0.85
N ILE A 214 -49.21 -15.49 -1.49
CA ILE A 214 -47.98 -15.06 -0.85
C ILE A 214 -47.80 -13.56 -0.99
N TYR A 215 -47.26 -12.94 0.05
CA TYR A 215 -46.94 -11.52 0.05
C TYR A 215 -45.71 -11.32 0.94
N TRP A 216 -44.94 -10.29 0.65
CA TRP A 216 -43.71 -9.94 1.35
C TRP A 216 -43.57 -8.43 1.45
N ASN A 217 -42.66 -7.99 2.35
CA ASN A 217 -42.25 -6.60 2.46
C ASN A 217 -41.23 -6.22 1.37
N ASP A 218 -41.06 -4.93 1.19
CA ASP A 218 -40.15 -4.32 0.18
C ASP A 218 -38.76 -3.94 0.71
N ASP A 219 -38.37 -4.43 1.90
CA ASP A 219 -37.09 -4.07 2.52
C ASP A 219 -35.87 -4.40 1.64
N ALA A 220 -35.96 -5.42 0.80
CA ALA A 220 -34.93 -5.78 -0.15
C ALA A 220 -34.67 -4.71 -1.20
N GLU A 221 -35.72 -3.98 -1.62
CA GLU A 221 -35.66 -2.99 -2.69
C GLU A 221 -34.88 -1.74 -2.29
N TYR A 222 -34.79 -1.47 -0.99
CA TYR A 222 -34.10 -0.32 -0.41
C TYR A 222 -32.77 -0.71 0.25
N SER A 223 -32.37 -1.97 0.20
CA SER A 223 -31.08 -2.38 0.75
C SER A 223 -29.94 -1.85 -0.08
N THR A 224 -28.90 -1.41 0.60
CA THR A 224 -27.65 -0.94 0.00
C THR A 224 -26.50 -1.85 0.40
N ASP A 225 -25.66 -2.18 -0.56
CA ASP A 225 -24.43 -2.90 -0.29
C ASP A 225 -23.46 -2.01 0.50
N VAL A 226 -22.88 -2.55 1.57
CA VAL A 226 -22.02 -1.80 2.51
C VAL A 226 -20.69 -1.41 1.86
N VAL A 227 -20.22 -2.19 0.87
CA VAL A 227 -18.94 -2.01 0.20
C VAL A 227 -19.06 -1.01 -0.94
N THR A 228 -20.08 -1.17 -1.77
CA THR A 228 -20.24 -0.32 -2.96
C THR A 228 -21.11 0.90 -2.72
N GLY A 229 -21.97 0.87 -1.69
CA GLY A 229 -22.97 1.89 -1.45
C GLY A 229 -24.12 1.89 -2.48
N TYR A 230 -24.15 0.91 -3.38
CA TYR A 230 -25.18 0.80 -4.39
C TYR A 230 -26.34 -0.08 -3.90
N SER A 231 -27.55 0.23 -4.40
CA SER A 231 -28.68 -0.68 -4.34
C SER A 231 -28.68 -1.51 -5.61
N ASP A 232 -28.31 -2.79 -5.45
CA ASP A 232 -28.16 -3.74 -6.55
C ASP A 232 -29.29 -4.75 -6.64
N PHE A 233 -30.41 -4.43 -5.98
CA PHE A 233 -31.60 -5.27 -6.03
C PHE A 233 -32.17 -5.36 -7.47
N GLU A 234 -32.19 -6.56 -8.04
CA GLU A 234 -32.67 -6.81 -9.39
C GLU A 234 -34.11 -7.36 -9.45
N GLY A 235 -34.64 -7.84 -8.33
CA GLY A 235 -35.99 -8.39 -8.29
C GLY A 235 -36.15 -9.63 -7.41
N TYR A 236 -37.36 -10.10 -7.32
CA TYR A 236 -37.71 -11.35 -6.60
C TYR A 236 -37.91 -12.50 -7.59
N LYS A 237 -37.39 -13.67 -7.21
CA LYS A 237 -37.64 -14.92 -7.92
C LYS A 237 -38.49 -15.83 -7.06
N ILE A 238 -39.59 -16.32 -7.61
CA ILE A 238 -40.54 -17.23 -6.92
C ILE A 238 -40.36 -18.62 -7.50
N TYR A 239 -40.10 -19.57 -6.63
CA TYR A 239 -39.98 -20.98 -7.00
C TYR A 239 -41.06 -21.81 -6.32
N LYS A 240 -41.50 -22.86 -6.98
CA LYS A 240 -42.45 -23.82 -6.45
C LYS A 240 -41.83 -25.20 -6.38
N SER A 241 -41.98 -25.87 -5.27
CA SER A 241 -41.65 -27.30 -5.10
C SER A 241 -42.94 -28.12 -5.06
N SER A 242 -42.91 -29.29 -5.71
CA SER A 242 -44.01 -30.29 -5.67
C SER A 242 -43.67 -31.54 -4.86
N ASP A 243 -42.46 -31.61 -4.32
CA ASP A 243 -41.87 -32.75 -3.60
C ASP A 243 -41.53 -32.43 -2.13
N GLY A 244 -42.19 -31.46 -1.56
CA GLY A 244 -41.96 -31.05 -0.16
C GLY A 244 -40.68 -30.25 0.09
N GLY A 245 -40.06 -29.64 -0.98
CA GLY A 245 -38.87 -28.83 -0.88
C GLY A 245 -37.57 -29.59 -1.12
N GLU A 246 -37.64 -30.82 -1.62
CA GLU A 246 -36.45 -31.59 -2.00
C GLU A 246 -35.83 -31.06 -3.30
N THR A 247 -36.69 -30.69 -4.26
CA THR A 247 -36.27 -30.04 -5.50
C THR A 247 -37.02 -28.72 -5.72
N TRP A 248 -36.32 -27.77 -6.28
CA TRP A 248 -36.84 -26.46 -6.68
C TRP A 248 -36.57 -26.31 -8.17
N GLY A 249 -37.48 -25.87 -8.94
CA GLY A 249 -37.31 -25.68 -10.38
C GLY A 249 -36.03 -24.93 -10.75
N GLY A 250 -35.48 -25.19 -11.93
CA GLY A 250 -34.36 -24.47 -12.45
C GLY A 250 -34.69 -23.00 -12.79
N PRO A 251 -33.70 -22.17 -13.19
CA PRO A 251 -33.94 -20.78 -13.60
C PRO A 251 -34.99 -20.63 -14.71
N ASP A 252 -35.14 -21.68 -15.54
CA ASP A 252 -36.07 -21.71 -16.67
C ASP A 252 -37.48 -22.19 -16.28
N ASP A 253 -37.65 -22.70 -15.05
CA ASP A 253 -38.90 -23.19 -14.51
C ASP A 253 -39.61 -22.13 -13.62
N MET A 254 -39.37 -20.87 -13.84
CA MET A 254 -40.04 -19.79 -13.11
C MET A 254 -41.52 -19.72 -13.45
N ILE A 255 -42.36 -19.55 -12.41
CA ILE A 255 -43.81 -19.43 -12.51
C ILE A 255 -44.21 -18.05 -12.93
#